data_b081d354ee6970fa43ed641fb58673e5
#
_entry.id   b081d354ee6970fa43ed641fb58673e5
#
_cell.length_a   1.000
_cell.length_b   1.000
_cell.length_c   1.000
_cell.angle_alpha   90.00
_cell.angle_beta   90.00
_cell.angle_gamma   90.00
#
_symmetry.space_group_name_H-M   'P 1'
#
loop_
_entity.id
_entity.type
_entity.pdbx_description
1 polymer ?
#
loop_
_entity_poly.entity_id
_entity_poly.type
_entity_poly.pdbx_seq_one_letter_code
_entity_poly.pdbx_strand_id
1 'polypeptide(L)'
;MSESLVLLLQNLPGAAALEPRADGQWMDAPGLEVTALAALMLKQEARLSTMTGIALDGGESEVIYHYAKGGQAWHFRVKTRQNTLPSITPVTAAAGWIEREIADQYAVTFTGHPNPLPLVRPPQLEPGYFREPGGAAGKALHIKK
;
A
#
# COMPACT_ATOMS: atom_id res chain seq x y z
N MET A 1 -17.13 7.16 18.59
CA MET A 1 -16.03 6.26 18.27
C MET A 1 -15.89 6.12 16.75
N SER A 2 -16.64 5.18 16.14
CA SER A 2 -16.54 4.98 14.69
C SER A 2 -16.92 6.22 13.90
N GLU A 3 -17.95 6.93 14.36
CA GLU A 3 -18.40 8.12 13.64
C GLU A 3 -17.34 9.20 13.62
N SER A 4 -16.64 9.36 14.73
CA SER A 4 -15.57 10.33 14.81
C SER A 4 -14.43 9.96 13.85
N LEU A 5 -14.07 8.69 13.80
CA LEU A 5 -13.02 8.23 12.89
C LEU A 5 -13.45 8.41 11.43
N VAL A 6 -14.71 8.10 11.11
CA VAL A 6 -15.24 8.28 9.76
C VAL A 6 -15.08 9.73 9.30
N LEU A 7 -15.46 10.68 10.16
CA LEU A 7 -15.33 12.10 9.82
C LEU A 7 -13.88 12.49 9.58
N LEU A 8 -12.98 12.03 10.45
CA LEU A 8 -11.56 12.34 10.30
C LEU A 8 -10.99 11.75 9.01
N LEU A 9 -11.38 10.52 8.69
CA LEU A 9 -10.92 9.87 7.47
C LEU A 9 -11.40 10.61 6.22
N GLN A 10 -12.65 11.04 6.22
CA GLN A 10 -13.22 11.72 5.06
C GLN A 10 -12.68 13.13 4.88
N ASN A 11 -12.01 13.67 5.88
CA ASN A 11 -11.36 14.97 5.79
C ASN A 11 -9.89 14.89 5.40
N LEU A 12 -9.36 13.69 5.19
CA LEU A 12 -7.97 13.55 4.74
C LEU A 12 -7.81 14.07 3.32
N PRO A 13 -6.62 14.63 2.97
CA PRO A 13 -6.37 15.04 1.59
C PRO A 13 -6.51 13.85 0.65
N GLY A 14 -7.27 14.04 -0.42
CA GLY A 14 -7.50 13.00 -1.41
C GLY A 14 -8.51 11.94 -1.02
N ALA A 15 -9.21 12.11 0.10
CA ALA A 15 -10.16 11.12 0.59
C ALA A 15 -11.38 11.00 -0.32
N ALA A 16 -12.01 9.83 -0.26
CA ALA A 16 -13.27 9.55 -0.94
C ALA A 16 -14.25 8.99 0.07
N ALA A 17 -15.45 8.66 -0.39
CA ALA A 17 -16.48 8.15 0.50
C ALA A 17 -16.11 6.76 1.02
N LEU A 18 -16.43 6.50 2.26
CA LEU A 18 -16.33 5.15 2.83
C LEU A 18 -17.55 4.34 2.42
N GLU A 19 -17.31 3.08 2.12
CA GLU A 19 -18.33 2.15 1.65
C GLU A 19 -18.27 0.88 2.49
N PRO A 20 -19.35 0.52 3.18
CA PRO A 20 -19.36 -0.74 3.93
C PRO A 20 -19.44 -1.93 2.97
N ARG A 21 -18.61 -2.93 3.22
CA ARG A 21 -18.60 -4.18 2.48
C ARG A 21 -18.55 -5.34 3.48
N ALA A 22 -18.63 -6.56 2.97
CA ALA A 22 -18.67 -7.74 3.84
C ALA A 22 -17.44 -7.85 4.73
N ASP A 23 -16.28 -7.39 4.25
CA ASP A 23 -15.02 -7.52 4.97
C ASP A 23 -14.55 -6.25 5.65
N GLY A 24 -15.41 -5.25 5.78
CA GLY A 24 -15.07 -4.03 6.50
C GLY A 24 -15.46 -2.78 5.74
N GLN A 25 -14.86 -1.67 6.14
CA GLN A 25 -15.09 -0.39 5.48
C GLN A 25 -14.04 -0.19 4.39
N TRP A 26 -14.46 0.28 3.23
CA TRP A 26 -13.58 0.50 2.09
C TRP A 26 -13.60 1.95 1.65
N MET A 27 -12.44 2.45 1.29
CA MET A 27 -12.30 3.75 0.65
C MET A 27 -11.47 3.56 -0.62
N ASP A 28 -12.10 3.79 -1.77
CA ASP A 28 -11.39 3.81 -3.05
C ASP A 28 -10.97 5.25 -3.31
N ALA A 29 -9.74 5.57 -2.96
CA ALA A 29 -9.24 6.95 -3.01
C ALA A 29 -7.89 6.96 -3.71
N PRO A 30 -7.89 7.02 -5.07
CA PRO A 30 -6.62 6.94 -5.82
C PRO A 30 -5.60 7.99 -5.42
N GLY A 31 -6.05 9.16 -5.00
CA GLY A 31 -5.15 10.25 -4.64
C GLY A 31 -5.00 10.47 -3.14
N LEU A 32 -5.34 9.48 -2.33
CA LEU A 32 -5.26 9.64 -0.87
C LEU A 32 -3.82 9.88 -0.44
N GLU A 33 -3.63 10.82 0.47
CA GLU A 33 -2.31 11.09 1.08
C GLU A 33 -2.04 10.02 2.14
N VAL A 34 -1.24 9.05 1.78
CA VAL A 34 -1.03 7.88 2.63
C VAL A 34 -0.26 8.20 3.91
N THR A 35 0.62 9.22 3.88
CA THR A 35 1.32 9.62 5.09
C THR A 35 0.38 10.28 6.08
N ALA A 36 -0.57 11.07 5.60
CA ALA A 36 -1.59 11.64 6.46
C ALA A 36 -2.51 10.57 7.03
N LEU A 37 -2.86 9.57 6.21
CA LEU A 37 -3.63 8.42 6.67
C LEU A 37 -2.88 7.70 7.79
N ALA A 38 -1.60 7.40 7.58
CA ALA A 38 -0.81 6.68 8.56
C ALA A 38 -0.72 7.43 9.88
N ALA A 39 -0.51 8.75 9.82
CA ALA A 39 -0.44 9.58 11.02
C ALA A 39 -1.76 9.57 11.78
N LEU A 40 -2.88 9.68 11.05
CA LEU A 40 -4.19 9.66 11.68
C LEU A 40 -4.45 8.31 12.34
N MET A 41 -4.16 7.22 11.64
CA MET A 41 -4.42 5.89 12.17
C MET A 41 -3.55 5.59 13.38
N LEU A 42 -2.30 6.06 13.37
CA LEU A 42 -1.44 5.92 14.55
C LEU A 42 -2.05 6.65 15.75
N LYS A 43 -2.49 7.88 15.54
CA LYS A 43 -3.10 8.67 16.60
C LYS A 43 -4.36 8.03 17.13
N GLN A 44 -5.12 7.38 16.26
CA GLN A 44 -6.37 6.70 16.62
C GLN A 44 -6.13 5.29 17.14
N GLU A 45 -4.88 4.87 17.27
CA GLU A 45 -4.51 3.56 17.76
C GLU A 45 -5.06 2.43 16.89
N ALA A 46 -5.21 2.70 15.59
CA ALA A 46 -5.56 1.67 14.62
C ALA A 46 -4.27 0.98 14.17
N ARG A 47 -4.32 -0.33 14.02
CA ARG A 47 -3.15 -1.14 13.70
C ARG A 47 -3.12 -1.43 12.21
N LEU A 48 -1.96 -1.22 11.58
CA LEU A 48 -1.74 -1.67 10.22
C LEU A 48 -1.63 -3.19 10.22
N SER A 49 -2.58 -3.87 9.56
CA SER A 49 -2.57 -5.32 9.48
C SER A 49 -1.63 -5.80 8.39
N THR A 50 -1.79 -5.26 7.20
CA THR A 50 -0.95 -5.60 6.05
C THR A 50 -1.23 -4.59 4.94
N MET A 51 -0.57 -4.80 3.80
CA MET A 51 -0.81 -4.03 2.58
C MET A 51 -0.86 -5.01 1.41
N THR A 52 -1.64 -4.68 0.40
CA THR A 52 -1.78 -5.51 -0.80
C THR A 52 -1.35 -4.70 -2.02
N GLY A 53 -0.49 -5.27 -2.85
CA GLY A 53 -0.10 -4.67 -4.12
C GLY A 53 -0.88 -5.30 -5.27
N ILE A 54 -1.24 -4.49 -6.25
CA ILE A 54 -1.95 -4.93 -7.45
C ILE A 54 -1.33 -4.21 -8.64
N ALA A 55 -0.92 -4.96 -9.66
CA ALA A 55 -0.38 -4.36 -10.88
C ALA A 55 -1.53 -3.84 -11.74
N LEU A 56 -1.36 -2.64 -12.26
CA LEU A 56 -2.30 -2.05 -13.21
C LEU A 56 -1.61 -1.92 -14.57
N ASP A 57 -2.42 -1.67 -15.59
CA ASP A 57 -1.89 -1.38 -16.91
C ASP A 57 -1.12 -0.06 -16.90
N GLY A 58 -0.23 0.13 -17.87
CA GLY A 58 0.49 1.38 -18.01
C GLY A 58 1.62 1.58 -17.01
N GLY A 59 2.04 0.53 -16.33
CA GLY A 59 3.17 0.62 -15.41
C GLY A 59 2.81 1.10 -14.01
N GLU A 60 1.52 1.32 -13.76
CA GLU A 60 1.06 1.75 -12.44
C GLU A 60 0.68 0.58 -11.57
N SER A 61 0.44 0.86 -10.30
CA SER A 61 0.01 -0.13 -9.32
C SER A 61 -1.05 0.48 -8.42
N GLU A 62 -1.78 -0.40 -7.74
CA GLU A 62 -2.58 -0.01 -6.59
C GLU A 62 -1.99 -0.64 -5.36
N VAL A 63 -2.09 0.07 -4.23
CA VAL A 63 -1.72 -0.47 -2.94
C VAL A 63 -2.92 -0.29 -2.03
N ILE A 64 -3.33 -1.37 -1.39
CA ILE A 64 -4.43 -1.34 -0.44
C ILE A 64 -3.84 -1.42 0.95
N TYR A 65 -4.14 -0.42 1.77
CA TYR A 65 -3.68 -0.35 3.15
C TYR A 65 -4.78 -0.91 4.05
N HIS A 66 -4.47 -1.95 4.81
CA HIS A 66 -5.45 -2.64 5.66
C HIS A 66 -5.18 -2.34 7.12
N TYR A 67 -6.16 -1.72 7.78
CA TYR A 67 -6.05 -1.36 9.18
C TYR A 67 -7.13 -2.08 9.98
N ALA A 68 -6.86 -2.28 11.27
CA ALA A 68 -7.80 -2.88 12.20
C ALA A 68 -7.96 -1.97 13.40
N LYS A 69 -9.20 -1.73 13.81
CA LYS A 69 -9.52 -0.95 15.00
C LYS A 69 -10.87 -1.39 15.51
N GLY A 70 -10.93 -1.72 16.81
CA GLY A 70 -12.19 -2.06 17.48
C GLY A 70 -12.92 -3.23 16.85
N GLY A 71 -12.18 -4.24 16.41
CA GLY A 71 -12.78 -5.42 15.80
C GLY A 71 -13.28 -5.20 14.38
N GLN A 72 -12.99 -4.05 13.79
CA GLN A 72 -13.42 -3.72 12.44
C GLN A 72 -12.21 -3.53 11.54
N ALA A 73 -12.32 -3.95 10.29
CA ALA A 73 -11.28 -3.76 9.28
C ALA A 73 -11.60 -2.53 8.44
N TRP A 74 -10.54 -1.83 8.03
CA TRP A 74 -10.61 -0.62 7.23
C TRP A 74 -9.62 -0.76 6.09
N HIS A 75 -10.08 -0.57 4.85
CA HIS A 75 -9.27 -0.80 3.66
C HIS A 75 -9.23 0.46 2.82
N PHE A 76 -8.02 0.89 2.45
CA PHE A 76 -7.83 2.12 1.68
C PHE A 76 -7.07 1.76 0.41
N ARG A 77 -7.74 1.90 -0.74
CA ARG A 77 -7.16 1.58 -2.05
C ARG A 77 -6.63 2.86 -2.67
N VAL A 78 -5.33 2.88 -2.91
CA VAL A 78 -4.62 4.05 -3.41
C VAL A 78 -3.88 3.67 -4.68
N LYS A 79 -3.80 4.61 -5.63
CA LYS A 79 -3.10 4.36 -6.89
C LYS A 79 -1.75 5.07 -6.86
N THR A 80 -0.73 4.42 -7.43
CA THR A 80 0.60 5.02 -7.56
C THR A 80 0.61 6.10 -8.62
N ARG A 81 1.60 6.97 -8.56
CA ARG A 81 1.95 7.91 -9.63
C ARG A 81 3.33 7.55 -10.12
N GLN A 82 3.46 7.19 -11.39
CA GLN A 82 4.72 6.71 -11.94
C GLN A 82 5.28 5.58 -11.08
N ASN A 83 4.38 4.70 -10.67
CA ASN A 83 4.64 3.54 -9.80
C ASN A 83 5.36 3.90 -8.50
N THR A 84 5.01 5.06 -7.93
CA THR A 84 5.66 5.61 -6.75
C THR A 84 4.61 6.04 -5.74
N LEU A 85 4.88 5.79 -4.47
CA LEU A 85 4.09 6.26 -3.33
C LEU A 85 5.05 6.68 -2.22
N PRO A 86 4.64 7.64 -1.38
CA PRO A 86 5.43 7.92 -0.17
C PRO A 86 5.46 6.72 0.76
N SER A 87 6.60 6.45 1.37
CA SER A 87 6.69 5.41 2.40
C SER A 87 5.95 5.85 3.66
N ILE A 88 5.21 4.94 4.28
CA ILE A 88 4.63 5.21 5.59
C ILE A 88 5.46 4.61 6.71
N THR A 89 6.57 3.95 6.40
CA THR A 89 7.42 3.32 7.41
C THR A 89 7.94 4.31 8.46
N PRO A 90 8.32 5.56 8.11
CA PRO A 90 8.74 6.50 9.14
C PRO A 90 7.68 6.80 10.18
N VAL A 91 6.39 6.67 9.83
CA VAL A 91 5.28 6.85 10.76
C VAL A 91 4.88 5.52 11.39
N THR A 92 4.86 4.45 10.60
CA THR A 92 4.34 3.15 10.99
C THR A 92 5.41 2.08 10.70
N ALA A 93 6.22 1.76 11.70
CA ALA A 93 7.35 0.86 11.52
C ALA A 93 6.92 -0.51 10.97
N ALA A 94 5.70 -0.95 11.30
CA ALA A 94 5.18 -2.22 10.82
C ALA A 94 5.11 -2.31 9.29
N ALA A 95 5.10 -1.18 8.59
CA ALA A 95 5.04 -1.17 7.13
C ALA A 95 6.39 -1.51 6.47
N GLY A 96 7.48 -1.49 7.24
CA GLY A 96 8.82 -1.56 6.66
C GLY A 96 9.04 -2.76 5.75
N TRP A 97 8.76 -3.95 6.23
CA TRP A 97 8.96 -5.16 5.42
C TRP A 97 7.90 -5.28 4.33
N ILE A 98 6.68 -4.87 4.63
CA ILE A 98 5.57 -4.99 3.67
C ILE A 98 5.85 -4.12 2.45
N GLU A 99 6.31 -2.90 2.67
CA GLU A 99 6.65 -2.01 1.55
C GLU A 99 7.80 -2.58 0.72
N ARG A 100 8.81 -3.14 1.37
CA ARG A 100 9.93 -3.75 0.65
C ARG A 100 9.46 -4.95 -0.18
N GLU A 101 8.54 -5.75 0.35
CA GLU A 101 7.99 -6.88 -0.39
C GLU A 101 7.22 -6.41 -1.62
N ILE A 102 6.38 -5.40 -1.48
CA ILE A 102 5.63 -4.85 -2.61
C ILE A 102 6.60 -4.24 -3.64
N ALA A 103 7.65 -3.59 -3.18
CA ALA A 103 8.67 -3.04 -4.07
C ALA A 103 9.33 -4.16 -4.89
N ASP A 104 9.63 -5.29 -4.24
CA ASP A 104 10.21 -6.43 -4.96
C ASP A 104 9.25 -6.98 -6.00
N GLN A 105 7.99 -7.17 -5.62
CA GLN A 105 7.02 -7.89 -6.46
C GLN A 105 6.45 -7.02 -7.57
N TYR A 106 6.26 -5.74 -7.33
CA TYR A 106 5.54 -4.85 -8.26
C TYR A 106 6.37 -3.66 -8.74
N ALA A 107 7.64 -3.58 -8.31
CA ALA A 107 8.55 -2.50 -8.65
C ALA A 107 8.05 -1.12 -8.20
N VAL A 108 7.21 -1.08 -7.18
CA VAL A 108 6.76 0.19 -6.60
C VAL A 108 7.92 0.82 -5.83
N THR A 109 8.13 2.12 -6.05
CA THR A 109 9.10 2.89 -5.27
C THR A 109 8.37 3.56 -4.11
N PHE A 110 8.80 3.26 -2.89
CA PHE A 110 8.29 3.92 -1.70
C PHE A 110 9.30 4.98 -1.27
N THR A 111 9.01 6.24 -1.60
CA THR A 111 9.95 7.33 -1.34
C THR A 111 10.11 7.56 0.15
N GLY A 112 11.34 7.76 0.58
CA GLY A 112 11.62 8.01 1.99
C GLY A 112 11.67 6.78 2.88
N HIS A 113 11.64 5.60 2.28
CA HIS A 113 11.76 4.36 3.06
C HIS A 113 13.15 4.34 3.73
N PRO A 114 13.23 4.05 5.03
CA PRO A 114 14.52 4.10 5.74
C PRO A 114 15.49 2.99 5.34
N ASN A 115 14.98 1.89 4.76
CA ASN A 115 15.83 0.77 4.33
C ASN A 115 15.23 0.13 3.09
N PRO A 116 15.45 0.71 1.90
CA PRO A 116 14.77 0.25 0.68
C PRO A 116 15.44 -0.94 -0.01
N LEU A 117 16.25 -1.69 0.69
CA LEU A 117 16.92 -2.86 0.11
C LEU A 117 15.92 -3.97 -0.19
N PRO A 118 16.24 -4.86 -1.15
CA PRO A 118 15.37 -6.01 -1.42
C PRO A 118 15.13 -6.85 -0.18
N LEU A 119 13.92 -7.36 -0.02
CA LEU A 119 13.56 -8.18 1.12
C LEU A 119 13.55 -9.67 0.77
N VAL A 120 12.76 -10.03 -0.26
CA VAL A 120 12.57 -11.44 -0.63
C VAL A 120 13.14 -11.74 -2.01
N ARG A 121 13.51 -10.72 -2.76
CA ARG A 121 13.96 -10.88 -4.14
C ARG A 121 15.43 -11.27 -4.17
N PRO A 122 15.79 -12.37 -4.85
CA PRO A 122 17.21 -12.68 -5.05
C PRO A 122 17.89 -11.57 -5.85
N PRO A 123 19.19 -11.34 -5.64
CA PRO A 123 19.87 -10.24 -6.33
C PRO A 123 19.81 -10.34 -7.86
N GLN A 124 19.75 -11.55 -8.41
CA GLN A 124 19.73 -11.75 -9.86
C GLN A 124 18.36 -11.56 -10.48
N LEU A 125 17.30 -11.44 -9.67
CA LEU A 125 15.95 -11.28 -10.18
C LEU A 125 15.57 -9.80 -10.17
N GLU A 126 15.02 -9.31 -11.29
CA GLU A 126 14.60 -7.93 -11.39
C GLU A 126 13.36 -7.66 -10.52
N PRO A 127 13.20 -6.43 -10.00
CA PRO A 127 11.97 -6.09 -9.31
C PRO A 127 10.78 -6.11 -10.26
N GLY A 128 9.60 -6.31 -9.68
CA GLY A 128 8.38 -6.30 -10.47
C GLY A 128 8.06 -7.65 -11.09
N TYR A 129 8.57 -8.72 -10.54
CA TYR A 129 8.40 -10.04 -11.13
C TYR A 129 6.96 -10.56 -11.05
N PHE A 130 6.07 -9.89 -10.33
CA PHE A 130 4.65 -10.23 -10.33
C PHE A 130 3.83 -9.40 -11.32
N ARG A 131 4.50 -8.53 -12.09
CA ARG A 131 3.77 -7.65 -13.00
C ARG A 131 3.48 -8.31 -14.34
N GLU A 132 2.34 -7.91 -14.92
CA GLU A 132 1.98 -8.17 -16.30
C GLU A 132 2.56 -7.05 -17.18
N PRO A 133 2.59 -7.16 -18.48
CA PRO A 133 2.21 -8.30 -19.32
C PRO A 133 3.33 -9.31 -19.42
N GLY A 134 3.07 -10.32 -20.15
CA GLY A 134 3.97 -11.44 -20.21
C GLY A 134 3.70 -12.34 -19.05
N GLY A 135 2.70 -11.94 -18.27
CA GLY A 135 2.29 -12.65 -17.11
C GLY A 135 3.27 -12.52 -15.97
N ALA A 136 2.79 -12.66 -14.77
CA ALA A 136 3.65 -12.69 -13.60
C ALA A 136 4.71 -13.78 -13.74
N ALA A 137 4.32 -14.94 -14.29
CA ALA A 137 5.27 -16.05 -14.48
C ALA A 137 6.40 -15.67 -15.41
N GLY A 138 6.06 -14.97 -16.50
CA GLY A 138 7.10 -14.52 -17.43
C GLY A 138 8.08 -13.57 -16.77
N LYS A 139 7.57 -12.67 -15.96
CA LYS A 139 8.43 -11.73 -15.25
C LYS A 139 9.24 -12.42 -14.18
N ALA A 140 8.64 -13.36 -13.47
CA ALA A 140 9.33 -14.08 -12.42
C ALA A 140 10.53 -14.85 -12.93
N LEU A 141 10.51 -15.25 -14.20
CA LEU A 141 11.61 -15.96 -14.81
C LEU A 141 12.66 -15.05 -15.41
N HIS A 142 12.47 -13.74 -15.34
CA HIS A 142 13.42 -12.78 -15.89
C HIS A 142 14.56 -12.57 -14.90
N ILE A 143 15.73 -13.01 -15.26
CA ILE A 143 16.90 -13.00 -14.37
C ILE A 143 17.95 -12.06 -14.93
N LYS A 144 18.54 -11.24 -14.07
CA LYS A 144 19.64 -10.35 -14.43
C LYS A 144 20.86 -11.17 -14.86
N LYS A 145 21.53 -10.67 -15.87
CA LYS A 145 22.77 -11.31 -16.35
C LYS A 145 23.99 -10.51 -16.00
#